data_1be603c89cd670d39e69f931dcfd4387
#
_entry.id   1be603c89cd670d39e69f931dcfd4387
#
_cell.length_a   1.000
_cell.length_b   1.000
_cell.length_c   1.000
_cell.angle_alpha   90.00
_cell.angle_beta   90.00
_cell.angle_gamma   90.00
#
_symmetry.space_group_name_H-M   'P 1'
#
loop_
_entity.id
_entity.type
_entity.pdbx_description
1 polymer ?
#
loop_
_entity_poly.entity_id
_entity_poly.type
_entity_poly.pdbx_seq_one_letter_code
_entity_poly.pdbx_strand_id
1 'polypeptide(L)'
;MKKEFNHEKIKEAIRTILTELGDDPDREGLKDTPDRVARMYDEIFEGMRYTNDEIAEMFNKCFEVDSNDLVIVKDIEVFSHCEHHLALMYNMKVAVAYI
;
A
#
# COMPACT_ATOMS: atom_id res chain seq x y z
N MET A 1 -3.05 -9.33 -13.65
CA MET A 1 -1.75 -8.76 -14.05
C MET A 1 -1.48 -7.47 -13.28
N LYS A 2 -0.26 -7.30 -12.83
CA LYS A 2 0.13 -6.17 -11.98
C LYS A 2 -0.01 -4.83 -12.71
N LYS A 3 -0.73 -3.90 -12.12
CA LYS A 3 -0.90 -2.55 -12.66
C LYS A 3 0.29 -1.67 -12.25
N GLU A 4 0.78 -0.88 -13.19
CA GLU A 4 1.86 0.07 -12.92
C GLU A 4 1.30 1.44 -12.56
N PHE A 5 1.93 2.11 -11.58
CA PHE A 5 1.58 3.48 -11.26
C PHE A 5 2.28 4.46 -12.20
N ASN A 6 1.62 5.57 -12.50
CA ASN A 6 2.20 6.62 -13.34
C ASN A 6 3.04 7.55 -12.46
N HIS A 7 4.33 7.24 -12.34
CA HIS A 7 5.26 7.99 -11.49
C HIS A 7 5.37 9.46 -11.90
N GLU A 8 5.39 9.74 -13.20
CA GLU A 8 5.55 11.12 -13.65
C GLU A 8 4.39 12.01 -13.24
N LYS A 9 3.16 11.49 -13.34
CA LYS A 9 1.97 12.23 -12.90
C LYS A 9 1.89 12.36 -11.38
N ILE A 10 2.32 11.34 -10.66
CA ILE A 10 2.38 11.40 -9.19
C ILE A 10 3.39 12.46 -8.77
N LYS A 11 4.56 12.50 -9.40
CA LYS A 11 5.59 13.51 -9.11
C LYS A 11 5.08 14.92 -9.35
N GLU A 12 4.38 15.15 -10.45
CA GLU A 12 3.76 16.45 -10.73
C GLU A 12 2.74 16.85 -9.66
N ALA A 13 1.91 15.89 -9.24
CA ALA A 13 0.91 16.12 -8.21
C ALA A 13 1.56 16.51 -6.88
N ILE A 14 2.62 15.84 -6.49
CA ILE A 14 3.35 16.15 -5.26
C ILE A 14 4.00 17.54 -5.35
N ARG A 15 4.59 17.90 -6.48
CA ARG A 15 5.11 19.27 -6.68
C ARG A 15 4.01 20.31 -6.52
N THR A 16 2.85 20.05 -7.08
CA THR A 16 1.70 20.95 -6.94
C THR A 16 1.28 21.10 -5.48
N ILE A 17 1.19 19.98 -4.75
CA ILE A 17 0.84 20.03 -3.33
C ILE A 17 1.83 20.88 -2.55
N LEU A 18 3.13 20.66 -2.74
CA LEU A 18 4.17 21.42 -2.04
C LEU A 18 4.06 22.91 -2.34
N THR A 19 3.86 23.26 -3.62
CA THR A 19 3.69 24.64 -4.04
C THR A 19 2.47 25.29 -3.39
N GLU A 20 1.35 24.58 -3.39
CA GLU A 20 0.11 25.12 -2.83
C GLU A 20 0.13 25.22 -1.30
N LEU A 21 0.99 24.45 -0.64
CA LEU A 21 1.25 24.58 0.78
C LEU A 21 2.15 25.76 1.10
N GLY A 22 2.67 26.43 0.10
CA GLY A 22 3.53 27.60 0.29
C GLY A 22 5.02 27.29 0.42
N ASP A 23 5.43 26.06 0.13
CA ASP A 23 6.84 25.69 0.14
C ASP A 23 7.43 25.77 -1.29
N ASP A 24 8.75 25.71 -1.37
CA ASP A 24 9.47 25.73 -2.64
C ASP A 24 9.92 24.31 -3.00
N PRO A 25 9.27 23.66 -4.00
CA PRO A 25 9.63 22.29 -4.36
C PRO A 25 11.03 22.18 -4.98
N ASP A 26 11.65 23.29 -5.36
CA ASP A 26 12.98 23.29 -5.97
C ASP A 26 14.11 23.49 -4.96
N ARG A 27 13.78 23.77 -3.70
CA ARG A 27 14.82 23.91 -2.68
C ARG A 27 15.51 22.58 -2.40
N GLU A 28 16.73 22.65 -1.89
CA GLU A 28 17.59 21.48 -1.66
C GLU A 28 16.92 20.36 -0.88
N GLY A 29 16.13 20.70 0.12
CA GLY A 29 15.46 19.71 0.99
C GLY A 29 14.25 19.04 0.33
N LEU A 30 13.70 19.58 -0.74
CA LEU A 30 12.47 19.09 -1.38
C LEU A 30 12.62 18.67 -2.83
N LYS A 31 13.75 18.98 -3.48
CA LYS A 31 13.89 18.71 -4.91
C LYS A 31 13.71 17.24 -5.30
N ASP A 32 14.08 16.33 -4.43
CA ASP A 32 13.94 14.88 -4.67
C ASP A 32 12.67 14.27 -4.04
N THR A 33 11.92 15.07 -3.30
CA THR A 33 10.73 14.58 -2.57
C THR A 33 9.66 14.02 -3.51
N PRO A 34 9.30 14.67 -4.63
CA PRO A 34 8.30 14.09 -5.54
C PRO A 34 8.65 12.69 -6.02
N ASP A 35 9.91 12.46 -6.39
CA ASP A 35 10.36 11.14 -6.82
C ASP A 35 10.35 10.13 -5.67
N ARG A 36 10.78 10.55 -4.49
CA ARG A 36 10.77 9.68 -3.30
C ARG A 36 9.37 9.27 -2.91
N VAL A 37 8.41 10.19 -2.97
CA VAL A 37 7.00 9.90 -2.69
C VAL A 37 6.43 8.93 -3.72
N ALA A 38 6.70 9.16 -5.00
CA ALA A 38 6.23 8.28 -6.07
C ALA A 38 6.75 6.85 -5.87
N ARG A 39 8.01 6.69 -5.50
CA ARG A 39 8.59 5.38 -5.23
C ARG A 39 8.04 4.74 -3.96
N MET A 40 7.80 5.54 -2.93
CA MET A 40 7.18 5.08 -1.69
C MET A 40 5.78 4.52 -1.97
N TYR A 41 5.03 5.16 -2.88
CA TYR A 41 3.68 4.70 -3.23
C TYR A 41 3.67 3.33 -3.89
N ASP A 42 4.72 2.94 -4.59
CA ASP A 42 4.83 1.57 -5.12
C ASP A 42 4.77 0.54 -4.00
N GLU A 43 5.29 0.87 -2.84
CA GLU A 43 5.33 -0.02 -1.70
C GLU A 43 4.05 0.06 -0.86
N ILE A 44 3.68 1.26 -0.43
CA ILE A 44 2.56 1.40 0.50
C ILE A 44 1.20 1.19 -0.17
N PHE A 45 1.11 1.31 -1.48
CA PHE A 45 -0.10 1.04 -2.26
C PHE A 45 0.02 -0.23 -3.10
N GLU A 46 0.95 -1.12 -2.78
CA GLU A 46 1.18 -2.35 -3.55
C GLU A 46 -0.11 -3.15 -3.77
N GLY A 47 -0.97 -3.23 -2.75
CA GLY A 47 -2.24 -3.95 -2.85
C GLY A 47 -3.19 -3.41 -3.92
N MET A 48 -3.09 -2.13 -4.25
CA MET A 48 -3.93 -1.50 -5.27
C MET A 48 -3.51 -1.85 -6.70
N ARG A 49 -2.37 -2.49 -6.86
CA ARG A 49 -1.85 -2.87 -8.19
C ARG A 49 -2.47 -4.16 -8.70
N TYR A 50 -3.25 -4.84 -7.89
CA TYR A 50 -3.87 -6.13 -8.19
C TYR A 50 -5.36 -6.09 -7.91
N THR A 51 -6.12 -6.86 -8.66
CA THR A 51 -7.51 -7.12 -8.30
C THR A 51 -7.58 -8.16 -7.19
N ASN A 52 -8.72 -8.24 -6.51
CA ASN A 52 -8.93 -9.28 -5.49
C ASN A 52 -8.80 -10.69 -6.09
N ASP A 53 -9.28 -10.89 -7.31
CA ASP A 53 -9.17 -12.18 -8.00
C ASP A 53 -7.70 -12.53 -8.28
N GLU A 54 -6.91 -11.55 -8.71
CA GLU A 54 -5.47 -11.74 -8.93
C GLU A 54 -4.75 -12.11 -7.64
N ILE A 55 -5.08 -11.45 -6.53
CA ILE A 55 -4.49 -11.75 -5.21
C ILE A 55 -4.86 -13.18 -4.79
N ALA A 56 -6.13 -13.54 -4.94
CA ALA A 56 -6.60 -14.89 -4.60
C ALA A 56 -5.85 -15.97 -5.40
N GLU A 57 -5.63 -15.73 -6.69
CA GLU A 57 -4.91 -16.66 -7.55
C GLU A 57 -3.42 -16.77 -7.16
N MET A 58 -2.79 -15.66 -6.81
CA MET A 58 -1.39 -15.64 -6.39
C MET A 58 -1.14 -16.47 -5.12
N PHE A 59 -2.11 -16.50 -4.22
CA PHE A 59 -2.00 -17.19 -2.93
C PHE A 59 -2.88 -18.43 -2.83
N ASN A 60 -3.35 -18.94 -3.96
CA ASN A 60 -4.23 -20.10 -4.01
C ASN A 60 -3.44 -21.39 -3.76
N LYS A 61 -3.02 -21.59 -2.53
CA LYS A 61 -2.30 -22.80 -2.10
C LYS A 61 -3.11 -23.50 -1.03
N CYS A 62 -3.54 -24.70 -1.34
CA CYS A 62 -4.33 -25.52 -0.45
C CYS A 62 -3.59 -26.80 -0.11
N PHE A 63 -3.79 -27.27 1.11
CA PHE A 63 -3.24 -28.54 1.55
C PHE A 63 -4.40 -29.43 1.99
N GLU A 64 -4.33 -30.71 1.65
CA GLU A 64 -5.27 -31.68 2.20
C GLU A 64 -4.85 -32.03 3.61
N VAL A 65 -5.78 -31.86 4.54
CA VAL A 65 -5.55 -32.20 5.94
C VAL A 65 -6.76 -32.95 6.49
N ASP A 66 -6.51 -33.88 7.37
CA ASP A 66 -7.56 -34.67 8.03
C ASP A 66 -7.95 -34.11 9.39
N SER A 67 -7.62 -32.87 9.66
CA SER A 67 -7.86 -32.20 10.93
C SER A 67 -8.99 -31.19 10.83
N ASN A 68 -9.82 -31.15 11.87
CA ASN A 68 -10.82 -30.10 12.05
C ASN A 68 -10.40 -29.12 13.16
N ASP A 69 -9.13 -29.05 13.47
CA ASP A 69 -8.62 -28.17 14.50
C ASP A 69 -8.72 -26.72 14.07
N LEU A 70 -8.96 -25.85 15.04
CA LEU A 70 -8.97 -24.42 14.82
C LEU A 70 -7.55 -23.90 14.58
N VAL A 71 -7.36 -23.20 13.48
CA VAL A 71 -6.09 -22.54 13.17
C VAL A 71 -6.24 -21.06 13.46
N ILE A 72 -5.31 -20.51 14.22
CA ILE A 72 -5.28 -19.08 14.56
C ILE A 72 -3.95 -18.50 14.11
N VAL A 73 -4.01 -17.44 13.31
CA VAL A 73 -2.86 -16.62 12.94
C VAL A 73 -3.11 -15.23 13.49
N LYS A 74 -2.19 -14.71 14.29
CA LYS A 74 -2.37 -13.41 14.94
C LYS A 74 -1.15 -12.53 14.76
N ASP A 75 -1.28 -11.29 15.16
CA ASP A 75 -0.22 -10.27 15.08
C ASP A 75 0.27 -10.06 13.65
N ILE A 76 -0.62 -10.18 12.68
CA ILE A 76 -0.31 -9.89 11.28
C ILE A 76 -0.29 -8.37 11.12
N GLU A 77 0.88 -7.80 10.86
CA GLU A 77 0.98 -6.36 10.61
C GLU A 77 0.39 -6.03 9.24
N VAL A 78 -0.48 -5.03 9.22
CA VAL A 78 -1.08 -4.53 7.98
C VAL A 78 -1.04 -3.01 7.96
N PHE A 79 -1.04 -2.46 6.75
CA PHE A 79 -1.10 -1.03 6.50
C PHE A 79 -2.30 -0.76 5.61
N SER A 80 -2.98 0.34 5.86
CA SER A 80 -4.10 0.78 5.06
C SER A 80 -4.13 2.29 5.02
N HIS A 81 -4.94 2.85 4.13
CA HIS A 81 -5.12 4.28 4.00
C HIS A 81 -6.57 4.64 4.19
N CYS A 82 -6.80 5.73 4.92
CA CYS A 82 -8.13 6.26 5.12
C CYS A 82 -8.69 6.77 3.78
N GLU A 83 -9.91 6.36 3.44
CA GLU A 83 -10.57 6.82 2.22
C GLU A 83 -10.86 8.32 2.23
N HIS A 84 -11.09 8.88 3.43
CA HIS A 84 -11.50 10.29 3.56
C HIS A 84 -10.34 11.27 3.42
N HIS A 85 -9.16 10.90 3.86
CA HIS A 85 -8.02 11.81 3.95
C HIS A 85 -6.76 11.27 3.27
N LEU A 86 -6.82 10.07 2.73
CA LEU A 86 -5.66 9.36 2.17
C LEU A 86 -4.50 9.28 3.18
N ALA A 87 -4.83 9.27 4.46
CA ALA A 87 -3.85 9.21 5.52
C ALA A 87 -3.49 7.76 5.84
N LEU A 88 -2.20 7.51 6.04
CA LEU A 88 -1.72 6.18 6.40
C LEU A 88 -2.19 5.81 7.81
N MET A 89 -2.81 4.64 7.92
CA MET A 89 -3.15 4.02 9.19
C MET A 89 -2.07 2.98 9.51
N TYR A 90 -1.42 3.13 10.63
CA TYR A 90 -0.30 2.29 11.03
C TYR A 90 -0.56 1.64 12.40
N ASN A 91 0.33 0.75 12.82
CA ASN A 91 0.15 -0.06 14.05
C ASN A 91 -1.12 -0.91 14.03
N MET A 92 -1.54 -1.32 12.83
CA MET A 92 -2.70 -2.19 12.67
C MET A 92 -2.25 -3.64 12.70
N LYS A 93 -3.00 -4.47 13.41
CA LYS A 93 -2.77 -5.91 13.45
C LYS A 93 -4.07 -6.65 13.20
N VAL A 94 -3.97 -7.74 12.46
CA VAL A 94 -5.10 -8.58 12.11
C VAL A 94 -4.88 -9.97 12.70
N ALA A 95 -5.96 -10.58 13.17
CA ALA A 95 -5.98 -11.97 13.57
C ALA A 95 -7.00 -12.71 12.70
N VAL A 96 -6.65 -13.89 12.26
CA VAL A 96 -7.52 -14.75 11.45
C VAL A 96 -7.62 -16.11 12.12
N ALA A 97 -8.84 -16.62 12.23
CA ALA A 97 -9.10 -17.96 12.75
C ALA A 97 -9.96 -18.72 11.75
N TYR A 98 -9.61 -19.95 11.50
CA TYR A 98 -10.37 -20.80 10.58
C TYR A 98 -10.20 -22.28 10.92
N ILE A 99 -11.08 -23.10 10.35
CA ILE A 99 -11.06 -24.56 10.49
C ILE A 99 -10.73 -25.19 9.17
#